data_66f24a386c2ab4672f2ca35055492dd4
#
_entry.id   66f24a386c2ab4672f2ca35055492dd4
#
_cell.length_a   1.000
_cell.length_b   1.000
_cell.length_c   1.000
_cell.angle_alpha   90.00
_cell.angle_beta   90.00
_cell.angle_gamma   90.00
#
_symmetry.space_group_name_H-M   'P 1'
#
loop_
_entity.id
_entity.type
_entity.pdbx_description
1 polymer ?
#
loop_
_entity_poly.entity_id
_entity_poly.type
_entity_poly.pdbx_seq_one_letter_code
_entity_poly.pdbx_strand_id
1 'polypeptide(L)'
;MATTQVQFRKGNTNEHAQFTGANAEITVDTQKKTAVVHDGSDIGGFELQRARWEHVTTNQQLVCGVKFLIDSSAGPLSLTMPYEQAGVVPHVGDIIEVADCKGTWAINNVTLTTSSSTIKFLNQFGNQDHEFILDVAGMYLQFIWDGTNWRILM
;
A
#
# COMPACT_ATOMS: atom_id res chain seq x y z
N MET A 1 4.41 26.14 34.09
CA MET A 1 3.05 25.90 33.54
C MET A 1 2.95 24.43 33.21
N ALA A 2 1.95 23.71 33.72
CA ALA A 2 1.69 22.36 33.32
C ALA A 2 1.07 22.38 31.90
N THR A 3 1.73 21.79 30.92
CA THR A 3 1.18 21.61 29.56
C THR A 3 0.20 20.46 29.61
N THR A 4 -1.06 20.70 29.27
CA THR A 4 -2.05 19.65 29.10
C THR A 4 -1.77 18.97 27.75
N GLN A 5 -1.39 17.70 27.78
CA GLN A 5 -1.19 16.89 26.58
C GLN A 5 -2.50 16.14 26.25
N VAL A 6 -3.00 16.32 25.04
CA VAL A 6 -4.08 15.50 24.50
C VAL A 6 -3.46 14.35 23.73
N GLN A 7 -3.86 13.11 24.04
CA GLN A 7 -3.40 11.93 23.36
C GLN A 7 -4.58 11.25 22.67
N PHE A 8 -4.47 11.01 21.38
CA PHE A 8 -5.47 10.24 20.64
C PHE A 8 -5.39 8.74 20.98
N ARG A 9 -6.50 8.05 20.84
CA ARG A 9 -6.49 6.58 20.84
C ARG A 9 -5.57 6.10 19.73
N LYS A 10 -4.83 5.03 19.99
CA LYS A 10 -3.85 4.49 19.04
C LYS A 10 -3.87 2.97 19.05
N GLY A 11 -3.51 2.37 17.92
CA GLY A 11 -3.34 0.95 17.74
C GLY A 11 -2.32 0.66 16.64
N ASN A 12 -2.01 -0.61 16.42
CA ASN A 12 -1.31 -1.04 15.22
C ASN A 12 -2.31 -1.29 14.08
N THR A 13 -1.83 -1.58 12.87
CA THR A 13 -2.67 -1.80 11.69
C THR A 13 -3.68 -2.94 11.88
N ASN A 14 -3.27 -4.05 12.52
CA ASN A 14 -4.18 -5.18 12.75
C ASN A 14 -5.26 -4.87 13.78
N GLU A 15 -4.95 -4.06 14.79
CA GLU A 15 -5.95 -3.58 15.76
C GLU A 15 -6.96 -2.66 15.09
N HIS A 16 -6.52 -1.76 14.19
CA HIS A 16 -7.42 -0.92 13.41
C HIS A 16 -8.32 -1.74 12.49
N ALA A 17 -7.78 -2.75 11.82
CA ALA A 17 -8.55 -3.62 10.92
C ALA A 17 -9.72 -4.36 11.59
N GLN A 18 -9.78 -4.37 12.91
CA GLN A 18 -10.83 -5.01 13.71
C GLN A 18 -11.63 -4.00 14.55
N PHE A 19 -11.34 -2.72 14.43
CA PHE A 19 -11.91 -1.68 15.28
C PHE A 19 -12.87 -0.79 14.49
N THR A 20 -14.10 -0.64 15.02
CA THR A 20 -15.06 0.35 14.55
C THR A 20 -15.07 1.51 15.53
N GLY A 21 -14.50 2.64 15.14
CA GLY A 21 -14.51 3.86 15.96
C GLY A 21 -15.87 4.57 15.88
N ALA A 22 -16.13 5.46 16.84
CA ALA A 22 -17.31 6.30 16.80
C ALA A 22 -17.31 7.25 15.59
N ASN A 23 -18.47 7.73 15.18
CA ASN A 23 -18.57 8.72 14.11
C ASN A 23 -17.74 9.97 14.44
N ALA A 24 -16.90 10.38 13.50
CA ALA A 24 -15.93 11.46 13.62
C ALA A 24 -14.81 11.23 14.66
N GLU A 25 -14.63 10.01 15.16
CA GLU A 25 -13.46 9.67 15.97
C GLU A 25 -12.19 9.66 15.10
N ILE A 26 -11.09 10.20 15.64
CA ILE A 26 -9.77 10.12 15.03
C ILE A 26 -8.89 9.24 15.90
N THR A 27 -8.27 8.23 15.30
CA THR A 27 -7.29 7.37 15.95
C THR A 27 -5.95 7.45 15.22
N VAL A 28 -4.90 6.86 15.79
CA VAL A 28 -3.55 6.86 15.19
C VAL A 28 -3.11 5.42 14.97
N ASP A 29 -2.87 5.05 13.71
CA ASP A 29 -2.15 3.83 13.37
C ASP A 29 -0.65 4.06 13.59
N THR A 30 -0.11 3.42 14.62
CA THR A 30 1.29 3.59 15.04
C THR A 30 2.27 2.86 14.12
N GLN A 31 1.83 1.82 13.40
CA GLN A 31 2.63 1.06 12.46
C GLN A 31 2.73 1.80 11.13
N LYS A 32 1.61 2.24 10.57
CA LYS A 32 1.55 3.06 9.37
C LYS A 32 1.91 4.54 9.62
N LYS A 33 1.93 4.99 10.88
CA LYS A 33 2.19 6.39 11.29
C LYS A 33 1.25 7.39 10.61
N THR A 34 -0.02 7.05 10.56
CA THR A 34 -1.08 7.89 9.97
C THR A 34 -2.25 8.04 10.93
N ALA A 35 -3.08 9.06 10.69
CA ALA A 35 -4.35 9.19 11.36
C ALA A 35 -5.42 8.42 10.58
N VAL A 36 -6.40 7.90 11.31
CA VAL A 36 -7.56 7.18 10.77
C VAL A 36 -8.81 7.89 11.26
N VAL A 37 -9.69 8.23 10.34
CA VAL A 37 -10.99 8.84 10.63
C VAL A 37 -12.06 7.76 10.59
N HIS A 38 -12.92 7.70 11.60
CA HIS A 38 -13.99 6.72 11.69
C HIS A 38 -15.35 7.36 11.45
N ASP A 39 -16.26 6.62 10.87
CA ASP A 39 -17.64 7.05 10.57
C ASP A 39 -18.71 6.37 11.45
N GLY A 40 -18.28 5.50 12.37
CA GLY A 40 -19.15 4.75 13.25
C GLY A 40 -19.69 3.44 12.67
N SER A 41 -19.37 3.13 11.41
CA SER A 41 -19.92 1.97 10.67
C SER A 41 -18.81 1.08 10.13
N ASP A 42 -17.86 1.65 9.43
CA ASP A 42 -16.83 0.90 8.72
C ASP A 42 -15.73 0.41 9.66
N ILE A 43 -15.48 -0.90 9.61
CA ILE A 43 -14.38 -1.51 10.34
C ILE A 43 -13.07 -1.02 9.72
N GLY A 44 -12.13 -0.61 10.57
CA GLY A 44 -10.83 -0.10 10.13
C GLY A 44 -10.80 1.40 9.90
N GLY A 45 -11.95 2.03 9.58
CA GLY A 45 -12.02 3.45 9.28
C GLY A 45 -11.26 3.85 8.01
N PHE A 46 -11.08 5.16 7.81
CA PHE A 46 -10.48 5.76 6.61
C PHE A 46 -9.13 6.38 6.95
N GLU A 47 -8.06 5.86 6.38
CA GLU A 47 -6.72 6.39 6.59
C GLU A 47 -6.51 7.72 5.85
N LEU A 48 -5.85 8.66 6.50
CA LEU A 48 -5.34 9.85 5.83
C LEU A 48 -4.11 9.45 4.99
N GLN A 49 -4.15 9.76 3.69
CA GLN A 49 -3.07 9.42 2.77
C GLN A 49 -1.76 10.09 3.21
N ARG A 50 -0.69 9.31 3.28
CA ARG A 50 0.64 9.83 3.62
C ARG A 50 1.25 10.57 2.42
N ALA A 51 1.82 11.75 2.68
CA ALA A 51 2.55 12.50 1.66
C ALA A 51 3.97 11.97 1.43
N ARG A 52 4.51 11.15 2.35
CA ARG A 52 5.89 10.68 2.30
C ARG A 52 6.00 9.34 1.57
N TRP A 53 7.00 9.24 0.69
CA TRP A 53 7.41 7.99 0.08
C TRP A 53 8.18 7.11 1.05
N GLU A 54 7.91 5.81 1.04
CA GLU A 54 8.73 4.81 1.73
C GLU A 54 9.84 4.30 0.80
N HIS A 55 11.05 4.27 1.31
CA HIS A 55 12.21 3.78 0.57
C HIS A 55 12.33 2.27 0.73
N VAL A 56 12.34 1.54 -0.40
CA VAL A 56 12.38 0.07 -0.46
C VAL A 56 13.67 -0.37 -1.13
N THR A 57 14.45 -1.19 -0.42
CA THR A 57 15.73 -1.76 -0.89
C THR A 57 15.79 -3.27 -0.79
N THR A 58 14.74 -3.90 -0.27
CA THR A 58 14.67 -5.35 -0.03
C THR A 58 13.32 -5.92 -0.40
N ASN A 59 13.25 -7.22 -0.61
CA ASN A 59 11.99 -7.91 -0.86
C ASN A 59 11.04 -7.75 0.33
N GLN A 60 9.80 -7.36 0.04
CA GLN A 60 8.78 -7.18 1.07
C GLN A 60 7.37 -7.18 0.49
N GLN A 61 6.37 -7.24 1.36
CA GLN A 61 4.98 -6.99 1.01
C GLN A 61 4.71 -5.48 1.04
N LEU A 62 4.03 -4.99 0.01
CA LEU A 62 3.55 -3.60 -0.08
C LEU A 62 2.28 -3.42 0.76
N VAL A 63 1.95 -2.17 1.08
CA VAL A 63 0.79 -1.81 1.91
C VAL A 63 -0.05 -0.78 1.17
N CYS A 64 -1.38 -0.92 1.21
CA CYS A 64 -2.31 0.05 0.62
C CYS A 64 -2.14 1.45 1.21
N GLY A 65 -2.42 2.47 0.41
CA GLY A 65 -2.33 3.88 0.81
C GLY A 65 -0.89 4.40 0.97
N VAL A 66 0.11 3.63 0.55
CA VAL A 66 1.53 3.99 0.68
C VAL A 66 2.15 4.18 -0.69
N LYS A 67 3.06 5.17 -0.77
CA LYS A 67 3.89 5.44 -1.95
C LYS A 67 5.28 4.86 -1.72
N PHE A 68 5.78 4.08 -2.67
CA PHE A 68 7.05 3.37 -2.56
C PHE A 68 8.07 3.88 -3.56
N LEU A 69 9.20 4.34 -3.04
CA LEU A 69 10.39 4.69 -3.82
C LEU A 69 11.34 3.49 -3.79
N ILE A 70 11.37 2.73 -4.89
CA ILE A 70 12.05 1.43 -4.95
C ILE A 70 13.45 1.59 -5.52
N ASP A 71 14.44 1.15 -4.76
CA ASP A 71 15.84 1.17 -5.13
C ASP A 71 16.34 -0.25 -5.37
N SER A 72 16.46 -0.63 -6.64
CA SER A 72 16.99 -1.93 -7.08
C SER A 72 18.47 -1.86 -7.46
N SER A 73 19.20 -0.83 -7.03
CA SER A 73 20.62 -0.66 -7.41
C SER A 73 21.53 -1.80 -6.93
N ALA A 74 21.17 -2.47 -5.85
CA ALA A 74 21.90 -3.62 -5.31
C ALA A 74 21.55 -4.96 -5.96
N GLY A 75 20.50 -5.04 -6.78
CA GLY A 75 20.03 -6.25 -7.48
C GLY A 75 18.52 -6.24 -7.68
N PRO A 76 18.00 -7.24 -8.43
CA PRO A 76 16.56 -7.38 -8.66
C PRO A 76 15.78 -7.55 -7.36
N LEU A 77 14.56 -7.02 -7.30
CA LEU A 77 13.68 -7.13 -6.16
C LEU A 77 12.38 -7.86 -6.51
N SER A 78 11.85 -8.60 -5.54
CA SER A 78 10.51 -9.20 -5.62
C SER A 78 9.63 -8.61 -4.52
N LEU A 79 8.54 -7.96 -4.91
CA LEU A 79 7.61 -7.31 -4.00
C LEU A 79 6.23 -7.94 -4.15
N THR A 80 5.54 -8.16 -3.04
CA THR A 80 4.22 -8.79 -3.05
C THR A 80 3.14 -7.72 -2.81
N MET A 81 2.13 -7.71 -3.67
CA MET A 81 0.96 -6.85 -3.50
C MET A 81 0.14 -7.31 -2.28
N PRO A 82 -0.49 -6.38 -1.55
CA PRO A 82 -1.34 -6.75 -0.42
C PRO A 82 -2.50 -7.63 -0.88
N TYR A 83 -2.77 -8.64 -0.11
CA TYR A 83 -3.91 -9.52 -0.23
C TYR A 83 -4.22 -10.13 1.14
N GLU A 84 -5.41 -10.70 1.29
CA GLU A 84 -5.94 -11.30 2.51
C GLU A 84 -4.99 -12.31 3.16
N GLN A 85 -3.98 -11.79 3.86
CA GLN A 85 -3.25 -12.52 4.89
C GLN A 85 -3.22 -11.65 6.13
N ALA A 86 -3.67 -12.20 7.26
CA ALA A 86 -3.73 -11.53 8.55
C ALA A 86 -4.76 -10.38 8.68
N GLY A 87 -5.87 -10.43 7.94
CA GLY A 87 -7.01 -9.52 8.19
C GLY A 87 -6.89 -8.13 7.56
N VAL A 88 -5.93 -7.88 6.69
CA VAL A 88 -5.85 -6.64 5.90
C VAL A 88 -6.24 -6.97 4.46
N VAL A 89 -7.50 -6.81 4.14
CA VAL A 89 -8.02 -6.92 2.77
C VAL A 89 -7.97 -5.53 2.14
N PRO A 90 -7.46 -5.39 0.89
CA PRO A 90 -7.60 -4.13 0.17
C PRO A 90 -9.08 -3.77 0.01
N HIS A 91 -9.44 -2.51 0.26
CA HIS A 91 -10.77 -1.99 -0.04
C HIS A 91 -10.83 -1.47 -1.48
N VAL A 92 -12.00 -1.54 -2.10
CA VAL A 92 -12.19 -0.97 -3.43
C VAL A 92 -11.79 0.50 -3.43
N GLY A 93 -10.88 0.85 -4.34
CA GLY A 93 -10.31 2.20 -4.44
C GLY A 93 -8.99 2.38 -3.71
N ASP A 94 -8.49 1.38 -2.97
CA ASP A 94 -7.16 1.45 -2.38
C ASP A 94 -6.08 1.57 -3.45
N ILE A 95 -5.11 2.43 -3.18
CA ILE A 95 -4.05 2.81 -4.12
C ILE A 95 -2.69 2.42 -3.58
N ILE A 96 -1.82 1.95 -4.47
CA ILE A 96 -0.38 1.80 -4.25
C ILE A 96 0.34 2.55 -5.37
N GLU A 97 1.32 3.35 -5.00
CA GLU A 97 2.17 4.05 -5.95
C GLU A 97 3.61 3.53 -5.84
N VAL A 98 4.26 3.30 -6.98
CA VAL A 98 5.64 2.86 -7.04
C VAL A 98 6.44 3.72 -8.02
N ALA A 99 7.68 4.04 -7.66
CA ALA A 99 8.57 4.81 -8.51
C ALA A 99 10.00 4.26 -8.43
N ASP A 100 10.70 4.30 -9.56
CA ASP A 100 12.12 3.94 -9.64
C ASP A 100 12.99 5.01 -8.96
N CYS A 101 13.64 4.64 -7.86
CA CYS A 101 14.46 5.55 -7.05
C CYS A 101 15.74 6.00 -7.77
N LYS A 102 16.36 5.10 -8.54
CA LYS A 102 17.71 5.28 -9.10
C LYS A 102 17.81 5.13 -10.61
N GLY A 103 16.70 4.91 -11.29
CA GLY A 103 16.71 4.62 -12.72
C GLY A 103 17.29 3.24 -13.04
N THR A 104 17.18 2.27 -12.15
CA THR A 104 17.87 0.98 -12.24
C THR A 104 16.99 -0.18 -12.68
N TRP A 105 15.69 0.02 -12.84
CA TRP A 105 14.75 -1.08 -13.15
C TRP A 105 15.04 -1.74 -14.50
N ALA A 106 15.59 -1.02 -15.48
CA ALA A 106 16.00 -1.60 -16.76
C ALA A 106 17.21 -2.56 -16.66
N ILE A 107 17.95 -2.53 -15.55
CA ILE A 107 19.12 -3.38 -15.31
C ILE A 107 18.78 -4.44 -14.26
N ASN A 108 18.19 -4.02 -13.18
CA ASN A 108 17.78 -4.83 -12.04
C ASN A 108 16.25 -4.72 -11.90
N ASN A 109 15.53 -5.58 -12.62
CA ASN A 109 14.08 -5.53 -12.67
C ASN A 109 13.45 -5.69 -11.29
N VAL A 110 12.30 -5.07 -11.10
CA VAL A 110 11.45 -5.30 -9.93
C VAL A 110 10.25 -6.12 -10.37
N THR A 111 10.03 -7.26 -9.74
CA THR A 111 8.87 -8.10 -9.98
C THR A 111 7.83 -7.85 -8.91
N LEU A 112 6.64 -7.43 -9.31
CA LEU A 112 5.46 -7.39 -8.45
C LEU A 112 4.70 -8.70 -8.62
N THR A 113 4.36 -9.34 -7.51
CA THR A 113 3.57 -10.58 -7.51
C THR A 113 2.29 -10.40 -6.72
N THR A 114 1.24 -11.11 -7.11
CA THR A 114 0.05 -11.27 -6.28
C THR A 114 0.21 -12.53 -5.43
N SER A 115 -0.21 -12.49 -4.18
CA SER A 115 -0.11 -13.63 -3.26
C SER A 115 -1.15 -14.73 -3.52
N SER A 116 -2.05 -14.52 -4.48
CA SER A 116 -3.11 -15.47 -4.84
C SER A 116 -3.19 -15.65 -6.34
N SER A 117 -3.40 -16.90 -6.78
CA SER A 117 -3.60 -17.24 -8.18
C SER A 117 -4.89 -16.70 -8.79
N THR A 118 -5.80 -16.19 -7.98
CA THR A 118 -7.07 -15.59 -8.42
C THR A 118 -6.98 -14.09 -8.67
N ILE A 119 -6.01 -13.42 -8.05
CA ILE A 119 -5.78 -11.98 -8.21
C ILE A 119 -4.81 -11.75 -9.34
N LYS A 120 -5.07 -10.74 -10.13
CA LYS A 120 -4.26 -10.41 -11.31
C LYS A 120 -3.96 -8.92 -11.39
N PHE A 121 -2.92 -8.59 -12.13
CA PHE A 121 -2.69 -7.26 -12.65
C PHE A 121 -3.48 -7.08 -13.95
N LEU A 122 -4.28 -6.02 -14.03
CA LEU A 122 -5.04 -5.66 -15.22
C LEU A 122 -4.47 -4.38 -15.82
N ASN A 123 -3.94 -4.45 -17.03
CA ASN A 123 -3.56 -3.25 -17.75
C ASN A 123 -4.74 -2.68 -18.57
N GLN A 124 -4.53 -1.51 -19.17
CA GLN A 124 -5.53 -0.82 -19.99
C GLN A 124 -5.96 -1.59 -21.25
N PHE A 125 -5.20 -2.61 -21.65
CA PHE A 125 -5.50 -3.46 -22.81
C PHE A 125 -6.23 -4.75 -22.42
N GLY A 126 -6.55 -4.95 -21.14
CA GLY A 126 -7.23 -6.13 -20.63
C GLY A 126 -6.33 -7.34 -20.43
N ASN A 127 -5.01 -7.21 -20.57
CA ASN A 127 -4.08 -8.28 -20.25
C ASN A 127 -4.10 -8.54 -18.76
N GLN A 128 -4.03 -9.81 -18.38
CA GLN A 128 -4.12 -10.27 -17.00
C GLN A 128 -2.95 -11.21 -16.71
N ASP A 129 -2.19 -10.90 -15.66
CA ASP A 129 -1.10 -11.74 -15.18
C ASP A 129 -1.01 -11.71 -13.65
N HIS A 130 -0.38 -12.73 -13.06
CA HIS A 130 -0.06 -12.78 -11.62
C HIS A 130 1.23 -12.07 -11.27
N GLU A 131 2.06 -11.82 -12.26
CA GLU A 131 3.31 -11.10 -12.14
C GLU A 131 3.28 -9.89 -13.05
N PHE A 132 3.89 -8.81 -12.57
CA PHE A 132 4.12 -7.61 -13.35
C PHE A 132 5.57 -7.16 -13.17
N ILE A 133 6.30 -7.11 -14.27
CA ILE A 133 7.73 -6.78 -14.26
C ILE A 133 7.90 -5.29 -14.55
N LEU A 134 8.58 -4.62 -13.64
CA LEU A 134 9.02 -3.23 -13.77
C LEU A 134 10.45 -3.25 -14.33
N ASP A 135 10.59 -3.02 -15.61
CA ASP A 135 11.84 -3.12 -16.38
C ASP A 135 12.21 -1.85 -17.15
N VAL A 136 11.54 -0.75 -16.87
CA VAL A 136 11.81 0.54 -17.51
C VAL A 136 12.39 1.52 -16.49
N ALA A 137 13.57 2.06 -16.82
CA ALA A 137 14.26 3.05 -15.97
C ALA A 137 13.44 4.33 -15.80
N GLY A 138 13.34 4.82 -14.56
CA GLY A 138 12.64 6.05 -14.22
C GLY A 138 11.10 5.94 -14.25
N MET A 139 10.55 4.72 -14.31
CA MET A 139 9.11 4.50 -14.35
C MET A 139 8.43 4.90 -13.04
N TYR A 140 7.23 5.42 -13.17
CA TYR A 140 6.25 5.64 -12.10
C TYR A 140 4.95 4.98 -12.48
N LEU A 141 4.34 4.25 -11.55
CA LEU A 141 3.07 3.56 -11.74
C LEU A 141 2.18 3.70 -10.52
N GLN A 142 0.88 3.66 -10.79
CA GLN A 142 -0.15 3.59 -9.76
C GLN A 142 -0.99 2.33 -9.97
N PHE A 143 -1.30 1.65 -8.88
CA PHE A 143 -2.17 0.49 -8.86
C PHE A 143 -3.40 0.80 -8.02
N ILE A 144 -4.59 0.50 -8.55
CA ILE A 144 -5.87 0.64 -7.84
C ILE A 144 -6.50 -0.73 -7.66
N TRP A 145 -6.95 -1.04 -6.47
CA TRP A 145 -7.74 -2.23 -6.18
C TRP A 145 -9.19 -2.05 -6.63
N ASP A 146 -9.69 -2.91 -7.52
CA ASP A 146 -11.07 -2.82 -8.04
C ASP A 146 -12.08 -3.73 -7.31
N GLY A 147 -11.64 -4.38 -6.23
CA GLY A 147 -12.42 -5.36 -5.47
C GLY A 147 -12.08 -6.82 -5.82
N THR A 148 -11.33 -7.04 -6.92
CA THR A 148 -10.95 -8.37 -7.40
C THR A 148 -9.51 -8.41 -7.89
N ASN A 149 -9.05 -7.35 -8.52
CA ASN A 149 -7.76 -7.29 -9.20
C ASN A 149 -7.08 -5.92 -8.98
N TRP A 150 -5.78 -5.87 -9.23
CA TRP A 150 -5.01 -4.64 -9.26
C TRP A 150 -5.01 -4.04 -10.68
N ARG A 151 -5.65 -2.89 -10.85
CA ARG A 151 -5.62 -2.13 -12.11
C ARG A 151 -4.40 -1.25 -12.16
N ILE A 152 -3.68 -1.32 -13.29
CA ILE A 152 -2.47 -0.53 -13.53
C ILE A 152 -2.89 0.79 -14.19
N LEU A 153 -2.48 1.89 -13.61
CA LEU A 153 -2.59 3.23 -14.19
C LEU A 153 -1.18 3.74 -14.54
N MET A 154 -1.02 4.21 -15.74
CA MET A 154 0.23 4.77 -16.29
C MET A 154 0.01 6.23 -16.70
#